data_e9c4e482f34e40b353b3a8a459762a2d
#
_entry.id   e9c4e482f34e40b353b3a8a459762a2d
#
_cell.length_a   1.000
_cell.length_b   1.000
_cell.length_c   1.000
_cell.angle_alpha   90.00
_cell.angle_beta   90.00
_cell.angle_gamma   90.00
#
_symmetry.space_group_name_H-M   'P 1'
#
loop_
_entity.id
_entity.type
_entity.pdbx_description
1 polymer ?
#
loop_
_entity_poly.entity_id
_entity_poly.type
_entity_poly.pdbx_seq_one_letter_code
_entity_poly.pdbx_strand_id
1 'polypeptide(L)'
;MPRWLGIDWGGRRIGIALSDVEGLRAFGYSTVDLRSGDPLREIRRICDEEFVEGIVLGLPLRSDTGEESDSSRAVREFGESLSKTVRLPVVYEDERFSSFAAEQDLKAAGWVPGKDPKALVDKGAAKVLLQDHLDRRARGEVS
;
A
#
# COMPACT_ATOMS: atom_id res chain seq x y z
N MET A 1 -16.29 11.81 -1.11
CA MET A 1 -15.22 11.98 -0.14
C MET A 1 -13.97 11.28 -0.63
N PRO A 2 -12.85 11.98 -0.81
CA PRO A 2 -11.67 11.41 -1.47
C PRO A 2 -10.80 10.54 -0.56
N ARG A 3 -11.32 9.40 -0.13
CA ARG A 3 -10.54 8.46 0.67
C ARG A 3 -9.76 7.52 -0.25
N TRP A 4 -8.49 7.33 0.03
CA TRP A 4 -7.58 6.49 -0.75
C TRP A 4 -7.10 5.31 0.08
N LEU A 5 -6.86 4.20 -0.60
CA LEU A 5 -6.33 2.98 0.00
C LEU A 5 -4.91 2.76 -0.51
N GLY A 6 -3.98 2.47 0.39
CA GLY A 6 -2.62 2.11 0.03
C GLY A 6 -2.41 0.61 0.25
N ILE A 7 -1.75 -0.05 -0.68
CA ILE A 7 -1.48 -1.47 -0.61
C ILE A 7 -0.01 -1.74 -0.83
N ASP A 8 0.62 -2.44 0.12
CA ASP A 8 1.97 -2.93 -0.01
C ASP A 8 1.94 -4.45 -0.12
N TRP A 9 2.31 -4.96 -1.28
CA TRP A 9 2.30 -6.39 -1.58
C TRP A 9 3.56 -7.05 -1.02
N GLY A 10 3.42 -7.87 0.00
CA GLY A 10 4.54 -8.53 0.66
C GLY A 10 4.77 -9.98 0.21
N GLY A 11 4.08 -10.46 -0.81
CA GLY A 11 4.19 -11.83 -1.30
C GLY A 11 3.36 -12.83 -0.51
N ARG A 12 3.39 -12.78 0.81
CA ARG A 12 2.59 -13.64 1.68
C ARG A 12 1.49 -12.84 2.37
N ARG A 13 1.77 -11.58 2.67
CA ARG A 13 0.84 -10.67 3.33
C ARG A 13 0.74 -9.40 2.54
N ILE A 14 -0.39 -8.76 2.65
CA ILE A 14 -0.62 -7.44 2.06
C ILE A 14 -0.84 -6.46 3.20
N GLY A 15 0.00 -5.43 3.27
CA GLY A 15 -0.21 -4.33 4.19
C GLY A 15 -1.20 -3.34 3.58
N ILE A 16 -2.15 -2.87 4.39
CA ILE A 16 -3.19 -1.95 3.94
C ILE A 16 -3.17 -0.70 4.78
N ALA A 17 -3.15 0.45 4.13
CA ALA A 17 -3.29 1.75 4.75
C ALA A 17 -4.52 2.45 4.16
N LEU A 18 -5.07 3.38 4.92
CA LEU A 18 -6.27 4.12 4.51
C LEU A 18 -6.03 5.60 4.78
N SER A 19 -6.51 6.45 3.89
CA SER A 19 -6.44 7.88 4.13
C SER A 19 -7.66 8.37 4.90
N ASP A 20 -7.58 9.58 5.45
CA ASP A 20 -8.75 10.25 5.98
C ASP A 20 -9.69 10.65 4.83
N VAL A 21 -10.86 11.14 5.17
CA VAL A 21 -11.87 11.52 4.16
C VAL A 21 -11.46 12.71 3.32
N GLU A 22 -10.48 13.49 3.78
CA GLU A 22 -9.96 14.64 3.03
C GLU A 22 -8.82 14.25 2.09
N GLY A 23 -8.30 13.03 2.21
CA GLY A 23 -7.20 12.57 1.37
C GLY A 23 -5.87 13.23 1.69
N LEU A 24 -5.66 13.64 2.93
CA LEU A 24 -4.46 14.35 3.35
C LEU A 24 -3.50 13.49 4.18
N ARG A 25 -4.03 12.60 5.01
CA ARG A 25 -3.21 11.77 5.92
C ARG A 25 -3.50 10.30 5.74
N ALA A 26 -2.44 9.51 5.79
CA ALA A 26 -2.52 8.05 5.75
C ALA A 26 -2.29 7.47 7.13
N PHE A 27 -2.96 6.35 7.41
CA PHE A 27 -2.73 5.57 8.62
C PHE A 27 -2.81 4.08 8.29
N GLY A 28 -2.09 3.26 9.08
CA GLY A 28 -2.14 1.80 8.91
C GLY A 28 -3.53 1.29 9.25
N TYR A 29 -4.08 0.43 8.41
CA TYR A 29 -5.45 -0.06 8.56
C TYR A 29 -5.49 -1.52 8.96
N SER A 30 -4.95 -2.41 8.11
CA SER A 30 -4.94 -3.84 8.40
C SER A 30 -3.88 -4.56 7.59
N THR A 31 -3.77 -5.87 7.83
CA THR A 31 -2.91 -6.75 7.06
C THR A 31 -3.76 -7.94 6.61
N VAL A 32 -3.65 -8.32 5.34
CA VAL A 32 -4.36 -9.46 4.80
C VAL A 32 -3.36 -10.56 4.47
N ASP A 33 -3.60 -11.75 5.00
CA ASP A 33 -2.78 -12.93 4.70
C ASP A 33 -3.33 -13.58 3.43
N LEU A 34 -2.46 -13.72 2.43
CA LEU A 34 -2.86 -14.28 1.13
C LEU A 34 -3.29 -15.74 1.20
N ARG A 35 -2.94 -16.44 2.29
CA ARG A 35 -3.30 -17.85 2.47
C ARG A 35 -4.60 -18.05 3.23
N SER A 36 -5.14 -17.01 3.84
CA SER A 36 -6.33 -17.15 4.70
C SER A 36 -7.64 -16.77 4.04
N GLY A 37 -7.65 -16.54 2.74
CA GLY A 37 -8.87 -16.21 2.03
C GLY A 37 -8.63 -15.57 0.69
N ASP A 38 -9.63 -14.86 0.20
CA ASP A 38 -9.58 -14.15 -1.08
C ASP A 38 -9.20 -12.68 -0.83
N PRO A 39 -7.97 -12.26 -1.13
CA PRO A 39 -7.53 -10.89 -0.88
C PRO A 39 -8.31 -9.87 -1.70
N LEU A 40 -8.72 -10.19 -2.92
CA LEU A 40 -9.51 -9.27 -3.75
C LEU A 40 -10.86 -8.98 -3.11
N ARG A 41 -11.49 -10.00 -2.58
CA ARG A 41 -12.79 -9.88 -1.92
C ARG A 41 -12.67 -9.03 -0.65
N GLU A 42 -11.63 -9.26 0.14
CA GLU A 42 -11.39 -8.50 1.36
C GLU A 42 -11.12 -7.03 1.06
N ILE A 43 -10.31 -6.74 0.06
CA ILE A 43 -10.01 -5.37 -0.34
C ILE A 43 -11.27 -4.68 -0.87
N ARG A 44 -12.07 -5.40 -1.65
CA ARG A 44 -13.35 -4.86 -2.14
C ARG A 44 -14.27 -4.50 -0.98
N ARG A 45 -14.34 -5.37 0.03
CA ARG A 45 -15.14 -5.11 1.23
C ARG A 45 -14.69 -3.82 1.92
N ILE A 46 -13.38 -3.65 2.08
CA ILE A 46 -12.82 -2.44 2.70
C ILE A 46 -13.17 -1.21 1.86
N CYS A 47 -13.02 -1.28 0.56
CA CYS A 47 -13.34 -0.17 -0.34
C CYS A 47 -14.82 0.23 -0.22
N ASP A 48 -15.71 -0.75 -0.15
CA ASP A 48 -17.14 -0.48 -0.03
C ASP A 48 -17.50 0.12 1.34
N GLU A 49 -16.95 -0.45 2.42
CA GLU A 49 -17.24 0.01 3.77
C GLU A 49 -16.66 1.38 4.08
N GLU A 50 -15.49 1.68 3.53
CA GLU A 50 -14.75 2.91 3.83
C GLU A 50 -14.89 3.98 2.75
N PHE A 51 -15.71 3.74 1.75
CA PHE A 51 -15.97 4.70 0.66
C PHE A 51 -14.69 5.13 -0.05
N VAL A 52 -13.84 4.14 -0.38
CA VAL A 52 -12.58 4.39 -1.08
C VAL A 52 -12.86 4.75 -2.53
N GLU A 53 -12.17 5.76 -3.04
CA GLU A 53 -12.33 6.19 -4.44
C GLU A 53 -11.11 5.93 -5.31
N GLY A 54 -10.00 5.50 -4.75
CA GLY A 54 -8.81 5.16 -5.50
C GLY A 54 -7.84 4.36 -4.68
N ILE A 55 -6.96 3.63 -5.35
CA ILE A 55 -6.00 2.72 -4.73
C ILE A 55 -4.59 3.05 -5.20
N VAL A 56 -3.66 3.12 -4.25
CA VAL A 56 -2.22 3.22 -4.51
C VAL A 56 -1.61 1.85 -4.23
N LEU A 57 -1.01 1.24 -5.24
CA LEU A 57 -0.42 -0.08 -5.13
C LEU A 57 1.10 0.03 -5.27
N GLY A 58 1.83 -0.41 -4.27
CA GLY A 58 3.28 -0.39 -4.27
C GLY A 58 3.87 -1.38 -5.27
N LEU A 59 4.79 -0.92 -6.10
CA LEU A 59 5.42 -1.72 -7.12
C LEU A 59 6.86 -2.03 -6.72
N PRO A 60 7.20 -3.32 -6.45
CA PRO A 60 8.52 -3.70 -5.99
C PRO A 60 9.51 -3.82 -7.16
N LEU A 61 10.02 -2.69 -7.62
CA LEU A 61 11.04 -2.64 -8.65
C LEU A 61 12.41 -3.02 -8.06
N ARG A 62 13.35 -3.38 -8.93
CA ARG A 62 14.70 -3.69 -8.47
C ARG A 62 15.34 -2.45 -7.86
N SER A 63 15.87 -2.60 -6.66
CA SER A 63 16.40 -1.46 -5.90
C SER A 63 17.64 -0.82 -6.51
N ASP A 64 18.40 -1.58 -7.31
CA ASP A 64 19.63 -1.11 -7.95
C ASP A 64 19.38 -0.39 -9.29
N THR A 65 18.41 -0.86 -10.07
CA THR A 65 18.21 -0.37 -11.44
C THR A 65 16.84 0.26 -11.67
N GLY A 66 15.86 -0.02 -10.81
CA GLY A 66 14.48 0.40 -11.04
C GLY A 66 13.76 -0.42 -12.10
N GLU A 67 14.36 -1.52 -12.55
CA GLU A 67 13.77 -2.39 -13.56
C GLU A 67 12.68 -3.30 -12.98
N GLU A 68 11.83 -3.80 -13.88
CA GLU A 68 10.79 -4.77 -13.51
C GLU A 68 11.42 -6.08 -13.02
N SER A 69 10.76 -6.71 -12.07
CA SER A 69 11.14 -7.99 -11.48
C SER A 69 9.97 -8.96 -11.58
N ASP A 70 10.20 -10.22 -11.18
CA ASP A 70 9.09 -11.19 -11.10
C ASP A 70 8.04 -10.73 -10.08
N SER A 71 8.49 -10.12 -8.98
CA SER A 71 7.58 -9.58 -7.97
C SER A 71 6.75 -8.42 -8.52
N SER A 72 7.36 -7.49 -9.29
CA SER A 72 6.63 -6.38 -9.85
C SER A 72 5.61 -6.83 -10.89
N ARG A 73 5.94 -7.86 -11.67
CA ARG A 73 4.97 -8.44 -12.62
C ARG A 73 3.79 -9.07 -11.91
N ALA A 74 4.05 -9.78 -10.79
CA ALA A 74 2.98 -10.36 -9.98
C ALA A 74 2.06 -9.27 -9.41
N VAL A 75 2.64 -8.16 -8.95
CA VAL A 75 1.87 -7.03 -8.44
C VAL A 75 1.01 -6.40 -9.54
N ARG A 76 1.55 -6.26 -10.75
CA ARG A 76 0.77 -5.71 -11.87
C ARG A 76 -0.42 -6.59 -12.23
N GLU A 77 -0.23 -7.91 -12.22
CA GLU A 77 -1.33 -8.87 -12.46
C GLU A 77 -2.38 -8.74 -11.37
N PHE A 78 -1.96 -8.65 -10.13
CA PHE A 78 -2.85 -8.43 -9.00
C PHE A 78 -3.61 -7.11 -9.16
N GLY A 79 -2.91 -6.04 -9.53
CA GLY A 79 -3.51 -4.73 -9.75
C GLY A 79 -4.56 -4.71 -10.85
N GLU A 80 -4.33 -5.44 -11.92
CA GLU A 80 -5.33 -5.56 -12.99
C GLU A 80 -6.59 -6.28 -12.49
N SER A 81 -6.42 -7.40 -11.78
CA SER A 81 -7.55 -8.12 -11.20
C SER A 81 -8.29 -7.27 -10.18
N LEU A 82 -7.54 -6.53 -9.36
CA LEU A 82 -8.10 -5.64 -8.37
C LEU A 82 -8.92 -4.52 -9.01
N SER A 83 -8.38 -3.87 -10.03
CA SER A 83 -9.07 -2.81 -10.75
C SER A 83 -10.42 -3.27 -11.30
N LYS A 84 -10.45 -4.47 -11.85
CA LYS A 84 -11.69 -5.05 -12.39
C LYS A 84 -12.67 -5.40 -11.27
N THR A 85 -12.17 -5.84 -10.13
CA THR A 85 -13.01 -6.26 -9.01
C THR A 85 -13.65 -5.08 -8.29
N VAL A 86 -12.85 -4.04 -8.00
CA VAL A 86 -13.32 -2.87 -7.24
C VAL A 86 -13.87 -1.76 -8.13
N ARG A 87 -13.49 -1.75 -9.40
CA ARG A 87 -13.87 -0.72 -10.38
C ARG A 87 -13.45 0.70 -9.95
N LEU A 88 -12.25 0.78 -9.37
CA LEU A 88 -11.64 2.03 -8.94
C LEU A 88 -10.29 2.19 -9.62
N PRO A 89 -9.81 3.42 -9.79
CA PRO A 89 -8.48 3.61 -10.34
C PRO A 89 -7.42 3.01 -9.42
N VAL A 90 -6.46 2.31 -10.00
CA VAL A 90 -5.32 1.75 -9.31
C VAL A 90 -4.08 2.42 -9.87
N VAL A 91 -3.34 3.12 -9.00
CA VAL A 91 -2.13 3.84 -9.35
C VAL A 91 -0.94 3.09 -8.76
N TYR A 92 0.13 2.94 -9.52
CA TYR A 92 1.34 2.26 -9.07
C TYR A 92 2.36 3.27 -8.57
N GLU A 93 2.98 2.96 -7.45
CA GLU A 93 4.07 3.77 -6.88
C GLU A 93 5.30 2.89 -6.67
N ASP A 94 6.48 3.44 -6.97
CA ASP A 94 7.74 2.76 -6.73
C ASP A 94 7.98 2.66 -5.22
N GLU A 95 8.02 1.44 -4.69
CA GLU A 95 8.18 1.22 -3.26
C GLU A 95 9.63 1.04 -2.79
N ARG A 96 10.63 1.26 -3.67
CA ARG A 96 12.05 1.07 -3.32
C ARG A 96 12.46 1.80 -2.04
N PHE A 97 11.85 2.95 -1.78
CA PHE A 97 12.20 3.78 -0.63
C PHE A 97 11.17 3.72 0.50
N SER A 98 9.97 3.19 0.27
CA SER A 98 8.90 3.20 1.28
C SER A 98 9.20 2.27 2.45
N SER A 99 9.78 1.10 2.22
CA SER A 99 10.15 0.19 3.31
C SER A 99 11.19 0.80 4.23
N PHE A 100 12.18 1.49 3.65
CA PHE A 100 13.20 2.18 4.42
C PHE A 100 12.58 3.29 5.29
N ALA A 101 11.70 4.09 4.71
CA ALA A 101 11.02 5.17 5.43
C ALA A 101 10.13 4.60 6.55
N ALA A 102 9.44 3.49 6.28
CA ALA A 102 8.60 2.83 7.28
C ALA A 102 9.45 2.32 8.45
N GLU A 103 10.62 1.74 8.19
CA GLU A 103 11.53 1.31 9.24
C GLU A 103 12.01 2.48 10.10
N GLN A 104 12.33 3.61 9.48
CA GLN A 104 12.75 4.82 10.20
C GLN A 104 11.63 5.33 11.10
N ASP A 105 10.40 5.35 10.61
CA ASP A 105 9.24 5.75 11.41
C ASP A 105 9.04 4.84 12.61
N LEU A 106 9.13 3.53 12.40
CA LEU A 106 8.96 2.54 13.47
C LEU A 106 10.08 2.67 14.51
N LYS A 107 11.30 2.89 14.09
CA LYS A 107 12.44 3.11 15.00
C LYS A 107 12.25 4.36 15.84
N ALA A 108 11.77 5.43 15.23
CA ALA A 108 11.47 6.67 15.95
C ALA A 108 10.37 6.46 16.99
N ALA A 109 9.46 5.51 16.75
CA ALA A 109 8.41 5.14 17.69
C ALA A 109 8.85 4.08 18.73
N GLY A 110 10.13 3.68 18.69
CA GLY A 110 10.67 2.71 19.66
C GLY A 110 10.75 1.27 19.16
N TRP A 111 10.45 1.03 17.89
CA TRP A 111 10.55 -0.31 17.31
C TRP A 111 12.02 -0.75 17.18
N VAL A 112 12.28 -2.03 17.46
CA VAL A 112 13.61 -2.62 17.32
C VAL A 112 13.53 -3.73 16.27
N PRO A 113 14.37 -3.71 15.23
CA PRO A 113 14.37 -4.74 14.19
C PRO A 113 14.49 -6.15 14.77
N GLY A 114 13.70 -7.07 14.26
CA GLY A 114 13.69 -8.46 14.69
C GLY A 114 12.82 -8.77 15.89
N LYS A 115 12.20 -7.77 16.50
CA LYS A 115 11.33 -7.96 17.67
C LYS A 115 9.85 -7.82 17.34
N ASP A 116 9.52 -6.99 16.38
CA ASP A 116 8.13 -6.73 16.02
C ASP A 116 7.63 -7.66 14.92
N PRO A 117 6.33 -7.97 14.88
CA PRO A 117 5.76 -8.79 13.82
C PRO A 117 5.96 -8.14 12.44
N LYS A 118 6.23 -8.97 11.45
CA LYS A 118 6.37 -8.52 10.07
C LYS A 118 5.10 -7.78 9.58
N ALA A 119 3.94 -8.19 10.07
CA ALA A 119 2.68 -7.53 9.73
C ALA A 119 2.66 -6.04 10.09
N LEU A 120 3.34 -5.66 11.18
CA LEU A 120 3.45 -4.25 11.57
C LEU A 120 4.32 -3.48 10.58
N VAL A 121 5.41 -4.09 10.11
CA VAL A 121 6.28 -3.49 9.10
C VAL A 121 5.50 -3.32 7.78
N ASP A 122 4.75 -4.33 7.37
CA ASP A 122 3.94 -4.27 6.15
C ASP A 122 2.91 -3.14 6.20
N LYS A 123 2.24 -2.97 7.35
CA LYS A 123 1.30 -1.86 7.54
C LYS A 123 2.00 -0.51 7.50
N GLY A 124 3.18 -0.43 8.09
CA GLY A 124 3.98 0.78 8.08
C GLY A 124 4.43 1.16 6.69
N ALA A 125 4.83 0.18 5.89
CA ALA A 125 5.23 0.41 4.50
C ALA A 125 4.06 0.92 3.66
N ALA A 126 2.87 0.36 3.83
CA ALA A 126 1.68 0.80 3.12
C ALA A 126 1.31 2.24 3.50
N LYS A 127 1.43 2.59 4.78
CA LYS A 127 1.17 3.94 5.27
C LYS A 127 2.11 4.96 4.61
N VAL A 128 3.41 4.67 4.58
CA VAL A 128 4.40 5.58 4.00
C VAL A 128 4.16 5.74 2.50
N LEU A 129 3.90 4.64 1.81
CA LEU A 129 3.62 4.64 0.39
C LEU A 129 2.40 5.52 0.07
N LEU A 130 1.33 5.35 0.81
CA LEU A 130 0.12 6.13 0.61
C LEU A 130 0.34 7.60 0.96
N GLN A 131 1.00 7.89 2.08
CA GLN A 131 1.26 9.26 2.49
C GLN A 131 2.09 10.01 1.44
N ASP A 132 3.11 9.36 0.88
CA ASP A 132 3.92 9.95 -0.17
C ASP A 132 3.08 10.33 -1.38
N HIS A 133 2.19 9.44 -1.78
CA HIS A 133 1.28 9.70 -2.90
C HIS A 133 0.33 10.87 -2.61
N LEU A 134 -0.24 10.91 -1.41
CA LEU A 134 -1.13 12.00 -1.01
C LEU A 134 -0.41 13.34 -0.98
N ASP A 135 0.82 13.37 -0.50
CA ASP A 135 1.64 14.59 -0.46
C ASP A 135 1.93 15.09 -1.88
N ARG A 136 2.24 14.18 -2.78
CA ARG A 136 2.51 14.53 -4.18
C ARG A 136 1.25 15.04 -4.89
N ARG A 137 0.09 14.47 -4.58
CA ARG A 137 -1.18 14.98 -5.09
C ARG A 137 -1.45 16.40 -4.58
N ALA A 138 -1.19 16.65 -3.31
CA ALA A 138 -1.37 17.97 -2.71
C ALA A 138 -0.49 19.03 -3.36
N ARG A 139 0.69 18.63 -3.84
CA ARG A 139 1.62 19.52 -4.55
C ARG A 139 1.32 19.64 -6.04
N GLY A 140 0.33 18.90 -6.54
CA GLY A 140 -0.01 18.91 -7.96
C GLY A 140 0.91 18.07 -8.83
N GLU A 141 1.75 17.22 -8.25
CA GLU A 141 2.72 16.40 -8.98
C GLU A 141 2.08 15.16 -9.60
N VAL A 142 0.96 14.71 -9.05
CA VAL A 142 0.18 13.59 -9.60
C VAL A 142 -1.29 13.96 -9.53
N SER A 143 -2.10 13.37 -10.41
CA SER A 143 -3.53 13.66 -10.49
C SER A 143 -4.39 12.77 -9.59
#